data_d13e0fc6360bd65e60a2cbee373a3909
#
_entry.id   d13e0fc6360bd65e60a2cbee373a3909
#
_cell.length_a   1.000
_cell.length_b   1.000
_cell.length_c   1.000
_cell.angle_alpha   90.00
_cell.angle_beta   90.00
_cell.angle_gamma   90.00
#
_symmetry.space_group_name_H-M   'P 1'
#
loop_
_entity.id
_entity.type
_entity.pdbx_description
1 polymer ?
#
loop_
_entity_poly.entity_id
_entity_poly.type
_entity_poly.pdbx_seq_one_letter_code
_entity_poly.pdbx_strand_id
1 'polypeptide(L)'
;MARYERLSVVDRSFLDLESSCYPQHIAATLIFEAGPLRRPGGGIDADRVRDYVASRLHRIPRYRQKLAWIPVEGHPVWVDDDGFNVHYHVRHTSLPAPGDERQLKRLAGRIMSQQLDRGKPLWEMWIVEGLSDDRFALITKTHHCMIDGIAGVDLMTVLLSPSPDAECEPPPRWMPEPVPGALALAGSELVRRALTPLAVAQGVWRALGDPRGAVNEVREQLSALGETLSAGLRSASETPLNREPGPHRRFDWTSLDLRPVKAIKDELGGTVNDVVLAIVTGAVGRFLEQRGVPPAAQRRLDLRAMVPVSVRPSTERGTVGNKIALWAVTLPVGEQNPRHRLSAVREVTERLKSSRQALGAAVLASVSEWTVPTLLTVATRMAYRFRAANLVVTNVPGPQLPLHLLGARMLASYPMLNLLMNHSLGIAIFSYDGKLHWGVMADWDLVPDLHDFVGHLETSFRELAEAAGVKLAPPRSERREGEEAHPQ
;
A
#
# COMPACT_ATOMS: atom_id res chain seq x y z
N MET A 1 17.33 8.90 -30.63
CA MET A 1 17.09 7.59 -29.96
C MET A 1 15.65 7.55 -29.52
N ALA A 2 14.96 6.44 -29.69
CA ALA A 2 13.59 6.29 -29.20
C ALA A 2 13.57 6.45 -27.68
N ARG A 3 12.70 7.31 -27.16
CA ARG A 3 12.60 7.59 -25.72
C ARG A 3 11.63 6.59 -25.12
N TYR A 4 12.13 5.69 -24.29
CA TYR A 4 11.35 4.75 -23.49
C TYR A 4 12.09 4.51 -22.16
N GLU A 5 11.37 4.11 -21.16
CA GLU A 5 11.93 3.79 -19.84
C GLU A 5 11.68 2.32 -19.51
N ARG A 6 12.71 1.62 -19.09
CA ARG A 6 12.57 0.20 -18.68
C ARG A 6 11.97 0.12 -17.29
N LEU A 7 11.11 -0.87 -17.08
CA LEU A 7 10.68 -1.19 -15.73
C LEU A 7 11.88 -1.72 -14.92
N SER A 8 11.91 -1.38 -13.65
CA SER A 8 12.81 -2.03 -12.72
C SER A 8 12.47 -3.52 -12.61
N VAL A 9 13.41 -4.33 -12.12
CA VAL A 9 13.16 -5.77 -11.91
C VAL A 9 12.07 -6.00 -10.87
N VAL A 10 12.01 -5.14 -9.85
CA VAL A 10 10.97 -5.18 -8.81
C VAL A 10 9.60 -4.85 -9.41
N ASP A 11 9.49 -3.79 -10.20
CA ASP A 11 8.22 -3.41 -10.82
C ASP A 11 7.72 -4.45 -11.80
N ARG A 12 8.63 -5.05 -12.58
CA ARG A 12 8.32 -6.18 -13.44
C ARG A 12 7.77 -7.37 -12.65
N SER A 13 8.31 -7.65 -11.47
CA SER A 13 7.86 -8.79 -10.65
C SER A 13 6.37 -8.69 -10.28
N PHE A 14 5.83 -7.48 -10.09
CA PHE A 14 4.39 -7.28 -9.87
C PHE A 14 3.56 -7.68 -11.11
N LEU A 15 4.05 -7.39 -12.32
CA LEU A 15 3.37 -7.82 -13.56
C LEU A 15 3.43 -9.34 -13.75
N ASP A 16 4.55 -9.97 -13.39
CA ASP A 16 4.77 -11.40 -13.53
C ASP A 16 4.00 -12.23 -12.48
N LEU A 17 3.73 -11.63 -11.30
CA LEU A 17 2.97 -12.25 -10.20
C LEU A 17 1.45 -12.03 -10.35
N GLU A 18 1.04 -11.05 -11.16
CA GLU A 18 -0.38 -10.73 -11.32
C GLU A 18 -1.14 -11.88 -12.01
N SER A 19 -2.30 -12.19 -11.42
CA SER A 19 -3.29 -13.11 -12.00
C SER A 19 -4.69 -12.63 -11.61
N SER A 20 -5.72 -13.32 -12.10
CA SER A 20 -7.12 -13.04 -11.72
C SER A 20 -7.36 -13.18 -10.20
N CYS A 21 -6.63 -14.09 -9.52
CA CYS A 21 -6.71 -14.27 -8.08
C CYS A 21 -5.77 -13.32 -7.30
N TYR A 22 -4.77 -12.76 -7.94
CA TYR A 22 -3.75 -11.90 -7.34
C TYR A 22 -3.57 -10.60 -8.14
N PRO A 23 -4.60 -9.75 -8.25
CA PRO A 23 -4.43 -8.44 -8.88
C PRO A 23 -3.41 -7.61 -8.06
N GLN A 24 -2.40 -7.07 -8.75
CA GLN A 24 -1.31 -6.33 -8.12
C GLN A 24 -1.60 -4.83 -8.09
N HIS A 25 -2.72 -4.46 -7.47
CA HIS A 25 -3.19 -3.09 -7.37
C HIS A 25 -3.11 -2.59 -5.93
N ILE A 26 -2.80 -1.31 -5.79
CA ILE A 26 -3.09 -0.55 -4.59
C ILE A 26 -4.20 0.46 -4.90
N ALA A 27 -4.96 0.80 -3.90
CA ALA A 27 -6.07 1.72 -4.04
C ALA A 27 -6.30 2.52 -2.75
N ALA A 28 -7.13 3.53 -2.83
CA ALA A 28 -7.65 4.23 -1.68
C ALA A 28 -9.09 4.68 -1.93
N THR A 29 -9.92 4.59 -0.91
CA THR A 29 -11.24 5.21 -0.88
C THR A 29 -11.17 6.50 -0.06
N LEU A 30 -11.32 7.63 -0.72
CA LEU A 30 -11.29 8.95 -0.12
C LEU A 30 -12.71 9.50 -0.06
N ILE A 31 -13.10 10.03 1.09
CA ILE A 31 -14.44 10.60 1.32
C ILE A 31 -14.31 12.11 1.45
N PHE A 32 -15.18 12.84 0.76
CA PHE A 32 -15.18 14.30 0.67
C PHE A 32 -16.55 14.88 1.00
N GLU A 33 -16.59 16.14 1.43
CA GLU A 33 -17.79 16.98 1.45
C GLU A 33 -18.23 17.29 0.01
N ALA A 34 -19.53 17.16 -0.29
CA ALA A 34 -20.02 17.33 -1.66
C ALA A 34 -20.25 18.80 -2.07
N GLY A 35 -20.50 19.68 -1.10
CA GLY A 35 -20.94 21.06 -1.32
C GLY A 35 -20.21 21.80 -2.44
N PRO A 36 -18.85 21.95 -2.40
CA PRO A 36 -18.08 22.71 -3.39
C PRO A 36 -18.13 22.17 -4.84
N LEU A 37 -18.47 20.89 -5.00
CA LEU A 37 -18.55 20.22 -6.30
C LEU A 37 -19.98 19.85 -6.70
N ARG A 38 -20.99 20.33 -5.98
CA ARG A 38 -22.39 20.07 -6.29
C ARG A 38 -22.84 20.91 -7.48
N ARG A 39 -23.51 20.28 -8.44
CA ARG A 39 -24.17 20.97 -9.56
C ARG A 39 -25.48 21.60 -9.12
N PRO A 40 -25.93 22.71 -9.73
CA PRO A 40 -27.24 23.32 -9.44
C PRO A 40 -28.42 22.36 -9.61
N GLY A 41 -28.34 21.40 -10.54
CA GLY A 41 -29.32 20.34 -10.78
C GLY A 41 -29.20 19.09 -9.92
N GLY A 42 -28.29 19.08 -8.94
CA GLY A 42 -27.95 17.91 -8.13
C GLY A 42 -26.80 17.10 -8.72
N GLY A 43 -26.26 16.19 -7.90
CA GLY A 43 -25.09 15.38 -8.26
C GLY A 43 -23.75 16.12 -8.19
N ILE A 44 -22.68 15.40 -8.46
CA ILE A 44 -21.30 15.92 -8.44
C ILE A 44 -20.87 16.37 -9.83
N ASP A 45 -20.16 17.48 -9.92
CA ASP A 45 -19.55 17.97 -11.15
C ASP A 45 -18.33 17.13 -11.55
N ALA A 46 -18.61 15.96 -12.11
CA ALA A 46 -17.58 15.01 -12.54
C ALA A 46 -16.70 15.55 -13.66
N ASP A 47 -17.22 16.42 -14.53
CA ASP A 47 -16.46 17.00 -15.62
C ASP A 47 -15.42 17.98 -15.09
N ARG A 48 -15.79 18.83 -14.12
CA ARG A 48 -14.83 19.70 -13.42
C ARG A 48 -13.71 18.92 -12.73
N VAL A 49 -14.03 17.76 -12.15
CA VAL A 49 -12.99 16.88 -11.56
C VAL A 49 -12.10 16.30 -12.67
N ARG A 50 -12.66 15.86 -13.80
CA ARG A 50 -11.87 15.34 -14.94
C ARG A 50 -10.92 16.40 -15.51
N ASP A 51 -11.43 17.60 -15.71
CA ASP A 51 -10.63 18.72 -16.23
C ASP A 51 -9.47 19.05 -15.27
N TYR A 52 -9.77 19.04 -13.98
CA TYR A 52 -8.74 19.26 -12.96
C TYR A 52 -7.69 18.15 -12.95
N VAL A 53 -8.07 16.88 -13.03
CA VAL A 53 -7.13 15.75 -13.16
C VAL A 53 -6.27 15.94 -14.41
N ALA A 54 -6.90 16.21 -15.58
CA ALA A 54 -6.20 16.41 -16.82
C ALA A 54 -5.16 17.56 -16.74
N SER A 55 -5.52 18.65 -16.06
CA SER A 55 -4.65 19.81 -15.86
C SER A 55 -3.38 19.49 -15.07
N ARG A 56 -3.41 18.45 -14.22
CA ARG A 56 -2.31 18.08 -13.32
C ARG A 56 -1.43 16.94 -13.83
N LEU A 57 -1.87 16.16 -14.84
CA LEU A 57 -1.15 14.98 -15.33
C LEU A 57 0.27 15.29 -15.85
N HIS A 58 0.57 16.53 -16.24
CA HIS A 58 1.91 16.92 -16.64
C HIS A 58 2.95 16.80 -15.50
N ARG A 59 2.49 16.85 -14.24
CA ARG A 59 3.32 16.68 -13.04
C ARG A 59 3.65 15.21 -12.75
N ILE A 60 2.90 14.29 -13.36
CA ILE A 60 3.04 12.84 -13.20
C ILE A 60 2.99 12.14 -14.55
N PRO A 61 4.02 12.28 -15.41
CA PRO A 61 4.02 11.79 -16.80
C PRO A 61 3.68 10.29 -16.90
N ARG A 62 4.06 9.48 -15.92
CA ARG A 62 3.77 8.04 -15.83
C ARG A 62 2.27 7.72 -15.98
N TYR A 63 1.39 8.61 -15.54
CA TYR A 63 -0.06 8.43 -15.65
C TYR A 63 -0.62 8.59 -17.08
N ARG A 64 0.25 8.97 -18.05
CA ARG A 64 -0.06 9.01 -19.50
C ARG A 64 0.77 8.01 -20.29
N GLN A 65 1.46 7.09 -19.60
CA GLN A 65 2.30 6.06 -20.21
C GLN A 65 1.67 4.69 -20.07
N LYS A 66 1.78 3.87 -21.13
CA LYS A 66 1.36 2.47 -21.17
C LYS A 66 2.55 1.53 -21.31
N LEU A 67 2.30 0.25 -21.12
CA LEU A 67 3.31 -0.80 -21.29
C LEU A 67 3.49 -1.12 -22.78
N ALA A 68 4.75 -1.26 -23.19
CA ALA A 68 5.16 -1.90 -24.42
C ALA A 68 6.20 -2.98 -24.10
N TRP A 69 6.37 -3.95 -24.99
CA TRP A 69 7.29 -5.07 -24.76
C TRP A 69 8.42 -5.06 -25.79
N ILE A 70 9.65 -5.20 -25.31
CA ILE A 70 10.81 -5.37 -26.18
C ILE A 70 10.67 -6.73 -26.90
N PRO A 71 10.68 -6.79 -28.24
CA PRO A 71 10.61 -8.03 -28.97
C PRO A 71 11.72 -9.00 -28.57
N VAL A 72 11.44 -10.29 -28.58
CA VAL A 72 12.35 -11.41 -28.22
C VAL A 72 12.70 -11.46 -26.72
N GLU A 73 13.01 -10.32 -26.11
CA GLU A 73 13.34 -10.25 -24.67
C GLU A 73 12.09 -10.33 -23.78
N GLY A 74 10.96 -9.82 -24.24
CA GLY A 74 9.73 -9.76 -23.46
C GLY A 74 9.83 -8.88 -22.22
N HIS A 75 10.80 -7.93 -22.18
CA HIS A 75 10.92 -7.00 -21.08
C HIS A 75 9.96 -5.82 -21.29
N PRO A 76 9.15 -5.46 -20.26
CA PRO A 76 8.23 -4.33 -20.36
C PRO A 76 8.98 -3.00 -20.26
N VAL A 77 8.49 -2.02 -21.03
CA VAL A 77 8.96 -0.62 -21.04
C VAL A 77 7.79 0.32 -21.01
N TRP A 78 7.99 1.51 -20.47
CA TRP A 78 7.03 2.59 -20.49
C TRP A 78 7.18 3.41 -21.79
N VAL A 79 6.06 3.63 -22.45
CA VAL A 79 5.94 4.51 -23.63
C VAL A 79 4.74 5.42 -23.47
N ASP A 80 4.75 6.58 -24.11
CA ASP A 80 3.59 7.46 -24.09
C ASP A 80 2.38 6.78 -24.74
N ASP A 81 1.19 6.97 -24.16
CA ASP A 81 -0.06 6.51 -24.75
C ASP A 81 -0.62 7.58 -25.70
N ASP A 82 -0.44 7.40 -26.98
CA ASP A 82 -0.94 8.28 -28.05
C ASP A 82 -2.48 8.34 -28.13
N GLY A 83 -3.15 7.32 -27.59
CA GLY A 83 -4.60 7.24 -27.45
C GLY A 83 -5.12 7.58 -26.06
N PHE A 84 -4.35 8.27 -25.22
CA PHE A 84 -4.74 8.60 -23.86
C PHE A 84 -6.08 9.36 -23.80
N ASN A 85 -7.00 8.85 -22.97
CA ASN A 85 -8.31 9.44 -22.76
C ASN A 85 -8.64 9.53 -21.28
N VAL A 86 -8.69 10.72 -20.72
CA VAL A 86 -9.00 10.96 -19.31
C VAL A 86 -10.36 10.40 -18.90
N HIS A 87 -11.37 10.40 -19.79
CA HIS A 87 -12.71 9.85 -19.50
C HIS A 87 -12.69 8.33 -19.30
N TYR A 88 -11.73 7.61 -19.91
CA TYR A 88 -11.54 6.19 -19.64
C TYR A 88 -11.01 5.96 -18.22
N HIS A 89 -10.13 6.82 -17.76
CA HIS A 89 -9.45 6.70 -16.46
C HIS A 89 -10.24 7.28 -15.31
N VAL A 90 -10.91 8.43 -15.52
CA VAL A 90 -11.72 9.11 -14.49
C VAL A 90 -13.19 8.82 -14.74
N ARG A 91 -13.67 7.80 -14.08
CA ARG A 91 -15.02 7.23 -14.23
C ARG A 91 -16.00 7.88 -13.23
N HIS A 92 -17.25 7.88 -13.55
CA HIS A 92 -18.31 8.39 -12.69
C HIS A 92 -19.38 7.34 -12.46
N THR A 93 -19.84 7.19 -11.23
CA THR A 93 -20.91 6.28 -10.84
C THR A 93 -21.67 6.82 -9.64
N SER A 94 -22.85 6.29 -9.38
CA SER A 94 -23.67 6.64 -8.24
C SER A 94 -24.01 5.42 -7.41
N LEU A 95 -24.11 5.61 -6.09
CA LEU A 95 -24.67 4.60 -5.20
C LEU A 95 -26.21 4.67 -5.26
N PRO A 96 -26.89 3.51 -5.17
CA PRO A 96 -28.34 3.51 -4.98
C PRO A 96 -28.69 4.04 -3.59
N ALA A 97 -29.90 4.57 -3.40
CA ALA A 97 -30.38 4.93 -2.07
C ALA A 97 -30.33 3.69 -1.13
N PRO A 98 -29.97 3.86 0.14
CA PRO A 98 -29.74 5.11 0.89
C PRO A 98 -28.32 5.70 0.75
N GLY A 99 -27.40 5.12 0.01
CA GLY A 99 -26.03 5.62 -0.16
C GLY A 99 -25.15 5.43 1.08
N ASP A 100 -25.33 4.33 1.79
CA ASP A 100 -24.62 4.05 3.03
C ASP A 100 -23.15 3.59 2.81
N GLU A 101 -22.38 3.58 3.87
CA GLU A 101 -20.97 3.14 3.80
C GLU A 101 -20.83 1.67 3.40
N ARG A 102 -21.79 0.81 3.71
CA ARG A 102 -21.76 -0.61 3.33
C ARG A 102 -21.83 -0.78 1.80
N GLN A 103 -22.63 0.06 1.13
CA GLN A 103 -22.71 0.07 -0.33
C GLN A 103 -21.39 0.55 -0.94
N LEU A 104 -20.76 1.60 -0.37
CA LEU A 104 -19.46 2.10 -0.82
C LEU A 104 -18.35 1.05 -0.61
N LYS A 105 -18.31 0.38 0.54
CA LYS A 105 -17.38 -0.72 0.84
C LYS A 105 -17.48 -1.87 -0.18
N ARG A 106 -18.71 -2.25 -0.54
CA ARG A 106 -18.96 -3.27 -1.57
C ARG A 106 -18.50 -2.84 -2.95
N LEU A 107 -18.76 -1.59 -3.33
CA LEU A 107 -18.30 -1.04 -4.60
C LEU A 107 -16.76 -1.01 -4.67
N ALA A 108 -16.10 -0.53 -3.62
CA ALA A 108 -14.65 -0.48 -3.52
C ALA A 108 -14.02 -1.88 -3.63
N GLY A 109 -14.54 -2.87 -2.91
CA GLY A 109 -14.10 -4.26 -3.01
C GLY A 109 -14.28 -4.85 -4.42
N ARG A 110 -15.40 -4.53 -5.10
CA ARG A 110 -15.64 -4.93 -6.48
C ARG A 110 -14.66 -4.29 -7.47
N ILE A 111 -14.39 -2.99 -7.33
CA ILE A 111 -13.41 -2.27 -8.16
C ILE A 111 -12.01 -2.88 -7.95
N MET A 112 -11.65 -3.18 -6.70
CA MET A 112 -10.35 -3.75 -6.37
C MET A 112 -10.17 -5.19 -6.92
N SER A 113 -11.26 -5.94 -7.10
CA SER A 113 -11.25 -7.30 -7.67
C SER A 113 -10.96 -7.32 -9.17
N GLN A 114 -11.18 -6.23 -9.89
CA GLN A 114 -11.02 -6.17 -11.34
C GLN A 114 -9.57 -5.85 -11.71
N GLN A 115 -9.02 -6.55 -12.69
CA GLN A 115 -7.71 -6.20 -13.25
C GLN A 115 -7.79 -4.93 -14.09
N LEU A 116 -6.69 -4.17 -14.15
CA LEU A 116 -6.51 -3.05 -15.06
C LEU A 116 -6.14 -3.54 -16.45
N ASP A 117 -6.60 -2.83 -17.48
CA ASP A 117 -6.24 -3.12 -18.88
C ASP A 117 -4.76 -2.75 -19.14
N ARG A 118 -3.93 -3.77 -19.40
CA ARG A 118 -2.50 -3.59 -19.67
C ARG A 118 -2.19 -2.90 -21.00
N GLY A 119 -3.18 -2.70 -21.86
CA GLY A 119 -3.09 -1.91 -23.09
C GLY A 119 -3.25 -0.40 -22.86
N LYS A 120 -3.50 0.02 -21.63
CA LYS A 120 -3.71 1.40 -21.20
C LYS A 120 -2.75 1.78 -20.07
N PRO A 121 -2.62 3.07 -19.71
CA PRO A 121 -2.02 3.47 -18.44
C PRO A 121 -2.70 2.76 -17.26
N LEU A 122 -1.90 2.18 -16.36
CA LEU A 122 -2.37 1.20 -15.38
C LEU A 122 -2.96 1.85 -14.12
N TRP A 123 -3.95 2.72 -14.31
CA TRP A 123 -4.67 3.38 -13.21
C TRP A 123 -6.11 3.69 -13.59
N GLU A 124 -6.96 3.83 -12.59
CA GLU A 124 -8.31 4.36 -12.72
C GLU A 124 -8.73 5.11 -11.45
N MET A 125 -9.63 6.06 -11.61
CA MET A 125 -10.26 6.83 -10.55
C MET A 125 -11.77 6.80 -10.76
N TRP A 126 -12.52 6.53 -9.68
CA TRP A 126 -13.96 6.50 -9.70
C TRP A 126 -14.52 7.63 -8.84
N ILE A 127 -15.25 8.54 -9.43
CA ILE A 127 -16.07 9.54 -8.74
C ILE A 127 -17.36 8.83 -8.37
N VAL A 128 -17.64 8.70 -7.07
CA VAL A 128 -18.81 7.99 -6.56
C VAL A 128 -19.70 8.99 -5.85
N GLU A 129 -20.84 9.30 -6.43
CA GLU A 129 -21.85 10.18 -5.84
C GLU A 129 -22.95 9.38 -5.14
N GLY A 130 -23.90 10.09 -4.50
CA GLY A 130 -25.04 9.46 -3.83
C GLY A 130 -24.73 8.92 -2.44
N LEU A 131 -23.61 9.32 -1.82
CA LEU A 131 -23.35 9.02 -0.41
C LEU A 131 -24.27 9.84 0.50
N SER A 132 -24.69 9.23 1.60
CA SER A 132 -25.41 9.92 2.68
C SER A 132 -24.60 11.07 3.28
N ASP A 133 -25.26 11.96 4.04
CA ASP A 133 -24.65 13.10 4.76
C ASP A 133 -23.92 14.10 3.85
N ASP A 134 -24.43 14.34 2.64
CA ASP A 134 -23.86 15.29 1.68
C ASP A 134 -22.38 15.04 1.37
N ARG A 135 -22.05 13.78 1.09
CA ARG A 135 -20.68 13.32 0.79
C ARG A 135 -20.59 12.70 -0.61
N PHE A 136 -19.40 12.67 -1.12
CA PHE A 136 -19.02 11.83 -2.26
C PHE A 136 -17.70 11.14 -1.99
N ALA A 137 -17.35 10.14 -2.79
CA ALA A 137 -16.07 9.46 -2.66
C ALA A 137 -15.28 9.47 -3.97
N LEU A 138 -13.96 9.42 -3.84
CA LEU A 138 -13.05 9.03 -4.89
C LEU A 138 -12.46 7.66 -4.54
N ILE A 139 -12.56 6.70 -5.45
CA ILE A 139 -11.83 5.44 -5.34
C ILE A 139 -10.72 5.49 -6.37
N THR A 140 -9.47 5.59 -5.92
CA THR A 140 -8.28 5.56 -6.78
C THR A 140 -7.71 4.16 -6.79
N LYS A 141 -7.27 3.69 -7.95
CA LYS A 141 -6.66 2.38 -8.12
C LYS A 141 -5.52 2.48 -9.11
N THR A 142 -4.36 1.96 -8.72
CA THR A 142 -3.13 2.02 -9.51
C THR A 142 -2.42 0.68 -9.42
N HIS A 143 -1.87 0.20 -10.52
CA HIS A 143 -1.06 -1.01 -10.51
C HIS A 143 0.26 -0.77 -9.78
N HIS A 144 0.70 -1.73 -8.99
CA HIS A 144 1.86 -1.57 -8.11
C HIS A 144 3.16 -1.25 -8.87
N CYS A 145 3.29 -1.73 -10.13
CA CYS A 145 4.45 -1.43 -10.98
C CYS A 145 4.56 0.04 -11.43
N MET A 146 3.51 0.86 -11.25
CA MET A 146 3.56 2.30 -11.52
C MET A 146 4.15 3.13 -10.37
N ILE A 147 4.26 2.53 -9.19
CA ILE A 147 4.69 3.20 -7.97
C ILE A 147 6.19 3.02 -7.84
N ASP A 148 6.91 3.65 -8.73
CA ASP A 148 8.36 3.70 -8.65
C ASP A 148 8.79 4.54 -7.43
N GLY A 149 9.76 4.06 -6.68
CA GLY A 149 10.35 4.74 -5.54
C GLY A 149 10.95 6.12 -5.87
N ILE A 150 11.14 6.43 -7.16
CA ILE A 150 11.62 7.71 -7.65
C ILE A 150 10.49 8.73 -7.79
N ALA A 151 9.29 8.28 -8.13
CA ALA A 151 8.16 9.15 -8.42
C ALA A 151 7.24 9.41 -7.23
N GLY A 152 7.60 9.15 -6.00
CA GLY A 152 6.80 9.31 -4.77
C GLY A 152 5.67 10.37 -4.75
N VAL A 153 5.36 10.92 -5.91
CA VAL A 153 4.26 11.82 -6.20
C VAL A 153 3.11 10.98 -6.73
N ASP A 154 2.32 10.46 -5.80
CA ASP A 154 1.04 9.85 -6.13
C ASP A 154 0.10 10.90 -6.76
N LEU A 155 -0.82 10.44 -7.62
CA LEU A 155 -1.89 11.26 -8.18
C LEU A 155 -2.58 12.11 -7.11
N MET A 156 -2.81 11.55 -5.93
CA MET A 156 -3.45 12.26 -4.83
C MET A 156 -2.62 13.43 -4.29
N THR A 157 -1.30 13.30 -4.26
CA THR A 157 -0.40 14.40 -3.86
C THR A 157 -0.47 15.58 -4.84
N VAL A 158 -0.77 15.30 -6.11
CA VAL A 158 -0.89 16.32 -7.16
C VAL A 158 -2.28 16.95 -7.19
N LEU A 159 -3.32 16.17 -6.80
CA LEU A 159 -4.71 16.63 -6.84
C LEU A 159 -5.17 17.30 -5.55
N LEU A 160 -4.61 16.94 -4.40
CA LEU A 160 -5.02 17.48 -3.11
C LEU A 160 -4.19 18.71 -2.74
N SER A 161 -4.86 19.73 -2.21
CA SER A 161 -4.24 20.98 -1.74
C SER A 161 -4.58 21.23 -0.27
N PRO A 162 -3.64 21.79 0.52
CA PRO A 162 -3.98 22.32 1.85
C PRO A 162 -4.93 23.52 1.77
N SER A 163 -4.89 24.30 0.68
CA SER A 163 -5.83 25.41 0.47
C SER A 163 -7.10 24.92 -0.22
N PRO A 164 -8.29 25.38 0.21
CA PRO A 164 -9.54 25.15 -0.51
C PRO A 164 -9.60 25.88 -1.85
N ASP A 165 -8.83 26.97 -2.03
CA ASP A 165 -8.86 27.86 -3.19
C ASP A 165 -7.91 27.42 -4.31
N ALA A 166 -7.62 26.11 -4.42
CA ALA A 166 -6.76 25.61 -5.48
C ALA A 166 -7.39 25.82 -6.87
N GLU A 167 -6.80 26.70 -7.66
CA GLU A 167 -7.25 27.02 -9.01
C GLU A 167 -6.90 25.90 -10.01
N CYS A 168 -7.77 25.75 -11.02
CA CYS A 168 -7.53 24.87 -12.15
C CYS A 168 -6.73 25.67 -13.21
N GLU A 169 -5.42 25.50 -13.21
CA GLU A 169 -4.56 26.05 -14.27
C GLU A 169 -4.78 25.26 -15.57
N PRO A 170 -4.81 25.94 -16.73
CA PRO A 170 -4.90 25.22 -17.99
C PRO A 170 -3.68 24.32 -18.18
N PRO A 171 -3.89 23.05 -18.62
CA PRO A 171 -2.78 22.11 -18.79
C PRO A 171 -1.85 22.59 -19.90
N PRO A 172 -0.53 22.42 -19.74
CA PRO A 172 0.39 22.65 -20.85
C PRO A 172 0.06 21.68 -21.99
N ARG A 173 0.24 22.15 -23.23
CA ARG A 173 0.00 21.31 -24.41
C ARG A 173 0.89 20.09 -24.35
N TRP A 174 0.28 18.92 -24.25
CA TRP A 174 0.99 17.65 -24.28
C TRP A 174 0.95 17.06 -25.70
N MET A 175 2.10 16.63 -26.18
CA MET A 175 2.24 15.89 -27.42
C MET A 175 2.93 14.58 -27.09
N PRO A 176 2.25 13.42 -27.27
CA PRO A 176 2.86 12.12 -27.00
C PRO A 176 4.04 11.87 -27.94
N GLU A 177 5.10 11.31 -27.43
CA GLU A 177 6.19 10.82 -28.27
C GLU A 177 5.72 9.57 -29.03
N PRO A 178 6.12 9.43 -30.31
CA PRO A 178 5.73 8.25 -31.09
C PRO A 178 6.22 6.97 -30.42
N VAL A 179 5.34 5.97 -30.33
CA VAL A 179 5.70 4.64 -29.80
C VAL A 179 6.82 4.04 -30.64
N PRO A 180 7.97 3.67 -30.05
CA PRO A 180 9.07 3.08 -30.79
C PRO A 180 8.65 1.78 -31.49
N GLY A 181 8.94 1.68 -32.78
CA GLY A 181 8.69 0.43 -33.51
C GLY A 181 9.53 -0.75 -32.97
N ALA A 182 9.09 -1.97 -33.24
CA ALA A 182 9.73 -3.21 -32.76
C ALA A 182 11.24 -3.26 -33.08
N LEU A 183 11.64 -2.83 -34.29
CA LEU A 183 13.05 -2.80 -34.70
C LEU A 183 13.86 -1.75 -33.92
N ALA A 184 13.27 -0.60 -33.60
CA ALA A 184 13.94 0.43 -32.81
C ALA A 184 14.16 -0.04 -31.36
N LEU A 185 13.19 -0.71 -30.76
CA LEU A 185 13.30 -1.32 -29.43
C LEU A 185 14.37 -2.42 -29.40
N ALA A 186 14.34 -3.33 -30.37
CA ALA A 186 15.34 -4.41 -30.49
C ALA A 186 16.76 -3.86 -30.73
N GLY A 187 16.90 -2.86 -31.60
CA GLY A 187 18.20 -2.23 -31.88
C GLY A 187 18.81 -1.52 -30.68
N SER A 188 18.01 -0.74 -29.95
CA SER A 188 18.47 -0.07 -28.72
C SER A 188 18.87 -1.06 -27.62
N GLU A 189 18.20 -2.19 -27.53
CA GLU A 189 18.55 -3.25 -26.59
C GLU A 189 19.84 -3.97 -26.96
N LEU A 190 20.10 -4.21 -28.25
CA LEU A 190 21.39 -4.73 -28.72
C LEU A 190 22.56 -3.81 -28.34
N VAL A 191 22.39 -2.49 -28.55
CA VAL A 191 23.41 -1.50 -28.16
C VAL A 191 23.63 -1.51 -26.64
N ARG A 192 22.55 -1.55 -25.85
CA ARG A 192 22.65 -1.63 -24.38
C ARG A 192 23.43 -2.86 -23.94
N ARG A 193 23.11 -4.04 -24.48
CA ARG A 193 23.81 -5.29 -24.17
C ARG A 193 25.28 -5.27 -24.59
N ALA A 194 25.60 -4.67 -25.71
CA ALA A 194 26.99 -4.52 -26.15
C ALA A 194 27.80 -3.60 -25.23
N LEU A 195 27.17 -2.62 -24.57
CA LEU A 195 27.84 -1.70 -23.64
C LEU A 195 27.88 -2.22 -22.19
N THR A 196 27.07 -3.21 -21.82
CA THR A 196 27.01 -3.78 -20.45
C THR A 196 28.36 -4.35 -19.98
N PRO A 197 29.16 -5.09 -20.79
CA PRO A 197 30.45 -5.58 -20.37
C PRO A 197 31.44 -4.47 -19.96
N LEU A 198 31.36 -3.30 -20.60
CA LEU A 198 32.21 -2.15 -20.24
C LEU A 198 31.88 -1.60 -18.86
N ALA A 199 30.59 -1.52 -18.49
CA ALA A 199 30.15 -1.09 -17.16
C ALA A 199 30.59 -2.08 -16.07
N VAL A 200 30.52 -3.38 -16.36
CA VAL A 200 31.02 -4.45 -15.46
C VAL A 200 32.54 -4.33 -15.28
N ALA A 201 33.29 -4.16 -16.38
CA ALA A 201 34.74 -3.97 -16.31
C ALA A 201 35.13 -2.76 -15.45
N GLN A 202 34.41 -1.64 -15.59
CA GLN A 202 34.63 -0.45 -14.74
C GLN A 202 34.34 -0.71 -13.25
N GLY A 203 33.34 -1.54 -12.93
CA GLY A 203 33.05 -1.98 -11.57
C GLY A 203 34.17 -2.83 -10.99
N VAL A 204 34.69 -3.80 -11.77
CA VAL A 204 35.84 -4.64 -11.40
C VAL A 204 37.11 -3.80 -11.20
N TRP A 205 37.37 -2.82 -12.07
CA TRP A 205 38.50 -1.91 -11.92
C TRP A 205 38.44 -1.09 -10.61
N ARG A 206 37.25 -0.61 -10.23
CA ARG A 206 37.09 0.09 -8.94
C ARG A 206 37.32 -0.84 -7.75
N ALA A 207 36.83 -2.08 -7.82
CA ALA A 207 37.06 -3.10 -6.77
C ALA A 207 38.57 -3.49 -6.66
N LEU A 208 39.31 -3.49 -7.75
CA LEU A 208 40.76 -3.71 -7.76
C LEU A 208 41.53 -2.52 -7.16
N GLY A 209 40.99 -1.31 -7.18
CA GLY A 209 41.56 -0.11 -6.55
C GLY A 209 41.49 -0.11 -5.03
N ASP A 210 40.48 -0.78 -4.43
CA ASP A 210 40.37 -1.03 -2.98
C ASP A 210 39.89 -2.45 -2.70
N PRO A 211 40.81 -3.45 -2.75
CA PRO A 211 40.44 -4.85 -2.57
C PRO A 211 39.92 -5.17 -1.17
N ARG A 212 40.40 -4.44 -0.14
CA ARG A 212 39.98 -4.68 1.25
C ARG A 212 38.59 -4.12 1.51
N GLY A 213 38.28 -2.94 0.99
CA GLY A 213 36.93 -2.35 1.04
C GLY A 213 35.93 -3.23 0.31
N ALA A 214 36.27 -3.66 -0.91
CA ALA A 214 35.40 -4.54 -1.72
C ALA A 214 35.15 -5.91 -1.05
N VAL A 215 36.14 -6.55 -0.45
CA VAL A 215 35.99 -7.82 0.28
C VAL A 215 35.12 -7.63 1.54
N ASN A 216 35.30 -6.53 2.29
CA ASN A 216 34.48 -6.25 3.47
C ASN A 216 33.03 -5.98 3.08
N GLU A 217 32.81 -5.21 2.03
CA GLU A 217 31.46 -4.94 1.51
C GLU A 217 30.76 -6.22 1.04
N VAL A 218 31.45 -7.08 0.28
CA VAL A 218 30.91 -8.39 -0.15
C VAL A 218 30.63 -9.28 1.07
N ARG A 219 31.49 -9.30 2.07
CA ARG A 219 31.31 -10.11 3.28
C ARG A 219 30.11 -9.61 4.10
N GLU A 220 29.93 -8.29 4.24
CA GLU A 220 28.78 -7.70 4.91
C GLU A 220 27.49 -7.99 4.14
N GLN A 221 27.52 -7.88 2.81
CA GLN A 221 26.39 -8.22 1.94
C GLN A 221 26.02 -9.70 2.04
N LEU A 222 26.99 -10.61 2.02
CA LEU A 222 26.75 -12.05 2.16
C LEU A 222 26.21 -12.43 3.54
N SER A 223 26.69 -11.79 4.62
CA SER A 223 26.18 -12.06 5.98
C SER A 223 24.74 -11.58 6.12
N ALA A 224 24.42 -10.37 5.60
CA ALA A 224 23.08 -9.82 5.60
C ALA A 224 22.11 -10.65 4.73
N LEU A 225 22.58 -11.16 3.60
CA LEU A 225 21.86 -12.09 2.74
C LEU A 225 21.57 -13.42 3.47
N GLY A 226 22.56 -13.96 4.18
CA GLY A 226 22.42 -15.18 4.98
C GLY A 226 21.38 -15.05 6.10
N GLU A 227 21.36 -13.92 6.81
CA GLU A 227 20.34 -13.63 7.84
C GLU A 227 18.94 -13.51 7.21
N THR A 228 18.82 -12.82 6.08
CA THR A 228 17.55 -12.65 5.37
C THR A 228 17.03 -13.98 4.83
N LEU A 229 17.88 -14.79 4.23
CA LEU A 229 17.53 -16.11 3.74
C LEU A 229 17.16 -17.06 4.89
N SER A 230 17.89 -17.07 5.98
CA SER A 230 17.60 -17.93 7.15
C SER A 230 16.27 -17.54 7.82
N ALA A 231 15.94 -16.24 7.89
CA ALA A 231 14.66 -15.75 8.37
C ALA A 231 13.52 -16.11 7.42
N GLY A 232 13.74 -16.03 6.10
CA GLY A 232 12.78 -16.39 5.06
C GLY A 232 12.53 -17.90 4.93
N LEU A 233 13.50 -18.75 5.30
CA LEU A 233 13.38 -20.21 5.25
C LEU A 233 12.54 -20.80 6.41
N ARG A 234 12.29 -20.03 7.49
CA ARG A 234 11.37 -20.46 8.55
C ARG A 234 9.94 -20.11 8.15
N SER A 235 9.16 -21.10 7.80
CA SER A 235 7.75 -20.93 7.49
C SER A 235 6.97 -20.53 8.75
N ALA A 236 6.16 -19.48 8.65
CA ALA A 236 5.20 -19.12 9.67
C ALA A 236 4.18 -20.26 9.88
N SER A 237 3.57 -20.31 11.07
CA SER A 237 2.56 -21.34 11.39
C SER A 237 1.38 -21.26 10.43
N GLU A 238 0.80 -22.40 10.09
CA GLU A 238 -0.42 -22.45 9.31
C GLU A 238 -1.62 -22.00 10.15
N THR A 239 -2.44 -21.14 9.60
CA THR A 239 -3.62 -20.59 10.26
C THR A 239 -4.77 -20.47 9.25
N PRO A 240 -6.02 -20.29 9.72
CA PRO A 240 -7.14 -20.01 8.82
C PRO A 240 -6.95 -18.81 7.87
N LEU A 241 -5.98 -17.92 8.16
CA LEU A 241 -5.60 -16.79 7.31
C LEU A 241 -4.74 -17.19 6.09
N ASN A 242 -4.21 -18.42 6.07
CA ASN A 242 -3.23 -18.87 5.09
C ASN A 242 -3.85 -19.85 4.10
N ARG A 243 -4.76 -19.33 3.30
CA ARG A 243 -5.33 -20.04 2.16
C ARG A 243 -5.15 -19.21 0.90
N GLU A 244 -5.16 -19.86 -0.25
CA GLU A 244 -5.11 -19.17 -1.53
C GLU A 244 -6.39 -18.37 -1.74
N PRO A 245 -6.28 -17.03 -1.90
CA PRO A 245 -7.43 -16.18 -2.17
C PRO A 245 -7.99 -16.45 -3.57
N GLY A 246 -9.32 -16.36 -3.67
CA GLY A 246 -10.05 -16.33 -4.93
C GLY A 246 -9.92 -14.98 -5.65
N PRO A 247 -10.69 -14.76 -6.72
CA PRO A 247 -10.62 -13.52 -7.50
C PRO A 247 -11.35 -12.33 -6.86
N HIS A 248 -12.17 -12.56 -5.85
CA HIS A 248 -13.06 -11.54 -5.30
C HIS A 248 -12.56 -11.01 -3.96
N ARG A 249 -12.79 -9.72 -3.72
CA ARG A 249 -12.32 -8.99 -2.52
C ARG A 249 -13.50 -8.44 -1.72
N ARG A 250 -13.38 -8.53 -0.39
CA ARG A 250 -14.13 -7.74 0.56
C ARG A 250 -13.26 -6.59 1.05
N PHE A 251 -13.89 -5.46 1.29
CA PHE A 251 -13.23 -4.31 1.85
C PHE A 251 -14.08 -3.76 2.99
N ASP A 252 -13.43 -3.47 4.10
CA ASP A 252 -14.06 -2.81 5.24
C ASP A 252 -13.05 -1.86 5.88
N TRP A 253 -13.53 -0.94 6.72
CA TRP A 253 -12.69 0.07 7.33
C TRP A 253 -13.21 0.56 8.67
N THR A 254 -12.29 1.15 9.45
CA THR A 254 -12.58 1.95 10.63
C THR A 254 -11.62 3.12 10.75
N SER A 255 -11.93 4.07 11.64
CA SER A 255 -11.07 5.19 11.97
C SER A 255 -10.89 5.30 13.48
N LEU A 256 -9.63 5.39 13.93
CA LEU A 256 -9.25 5.59 15.31
C LEU A 256 -8.58 6.96 15.48
N ASP A 257 -8.87 7.65 16.57
CA ASP A 257 -8.21 8.93 16.85
C ASP A 257 -6.71 8.70 17.14
N LEU A 258 -5.86 9.50 16.51
CA LEU A 258 -4.39 9.39 16.64
C LEU A 258 -3.90 9.86 18.03
N ARG A 259 -4.61 10.80 18.68
CA ARG A 259 -4.23 11.32 19.99
C ARG A 259 -4.20 10.23 21.08
N PRO A 260 -5.25 9.41 21.29
CA PRO A 260 -5.20 8.28 22.22
C PRO A 260 -4.09 7.26 21.87
N VAL A 261 -3.87 6.96 20.58
CA VAL A 261 -2.79 6.04 20.17
C VAL A 261 -1.41 6.58 20.59
N LYS A 262 -1.19 7.89 20.45
CA LYS A 262 0.03 8.54 20.94
C LYS A 262 0.13 8.51 22.48
N ALA A 263 -0.98 8.77 23.19
CA ALA A 263 -1.01 8.68 24.63
C ALA A 263 -0.68 7.27 25.15
N ILE A 264 -1.24 6.22 24.52
CA ILE A 264 -0.90 4.83 24.86
C ILE A 264 0.62 4.58 24.70
N LYS A 265 1.21 5.05 23.60
CA LYS A 265 2.64 4.94 23.36
C LYS A 265 3.46 5.67 24.42
N ASP A 266 3.01 6.84 24.86
CA ASP A 266 3.73 7.66 25.85
C ASP A 266 3.64 7.02 27.25
N GLU A 267 2.50 6.40 27.61
CA GLU A 267 2.29 5.73 28.91
C GLU A 267 2.94 4.34 28.99
N LEU A 268 2.82 3.52 27.95
CA LEU A 268 3.30 2.15 27.96
C LEU A 268 4.64 1.94 27.25
N GLY A 269 5.14 2.99 26.61
CA GLY A 269 6.37 2.97 25.80
C GLY A 269 6.18 2.43 24.40
N GLY A 270 7.23 2.54 23.59
CA GLY A 270 7.26 2.10 22.20
C GLY A 270 6.96 3.20 21.19
N THR A 271 6.58 2.81 20.00
CA THR A 271 6.23 3.68 18.87
C THR A 271 4.75 3.56 18.51
N VAL A 272 4.22 4.49 17.71
CA VAL A 272 2.86 4.38 17.13
C VAL A 272 2.70 3.06 16.38
N ASN A 273 3.74 2.61 15.67
CA ASN A 273 3.69 1.34 14.94
C ASN A 273 3.61 0.12 15.88
N ASP A 274 4.26 0.16 17.03
CA ASP A 274 4.15 -0.91 18.03
C ASP A 274 2.74 -0.99 18.61
N VAL A 275 2.09 0.16 18.88
CA VAL A 275 0.68 0.22 19.30
C VAL A 275 -0.24 -0.33 18.21
N VAL A 276 -0.04 0.06 16.96
CA VAL A 276 -0.78 -0.47 15.81
C VAL A 276 -0.66 -2.00 15.74
N LEU A 277 0.55 -2.53 15.82
CA LEU A 277 0.79 -3.98 15.77
C LEU A 277 0.18 -4.70 16.98
N ALA A 278 0.18 -4.10 18.17
CA ALA A 278 -0.48 -4.66 19.35
C ALA A 278 -2.00 -4.71 19.19
N ILE A 279 -2.61 -3.69 18.57
CA ILE A 279 -4.05 -3.69 18.21
C ILE A 279 -4.35 -4.82 17.22
N VAL A 280 -3.57 -4.92 16.15
CA VAL A 280 -3.70 -6.00 15.15
C VAL A 280 -3.55 -7.38 15.81
N THR A 281 -2.56 -7.52 16.69
CA THR A 281 -2.32 -8.80 17.41
C THR A 281 -3.55 -9.23 18.21
N GLY A 282 -4.18 -8.31 18.96
CA GLY A 282 -5.39 -8.63 19.72
C GLY A 282 -6.59 -8.96 18.82
N ALA A 283 -6.75 -8.23 17.71
CA ALA A 283 -7.82 -8.49 16.75
C ALA A 283 -7.65 -9.86 16.08
N VAL A 284 -6.43 -10.20 15.65
CA VAL A 284 -6.12 -11.51 15.04
C VAL A 284 -6.34 -12.64 16.06
N GLY A 285 -5.94 -12.44 17.32
CA GLY A 285 -6.18 -13.43 18.37
C GLY A 285 -7.66 -13.76 18.52
N ARG A 286 -8.54 -12.76 18.62
CA ARG A 286 -10.00 -12.93 18.69
C ARG A 286 -10.57 -13.60 17.44
N PHE A 287 -10.10 -13.20 16.29
CA PHE A 287 -10.51 -13.77 15.02
C PHE A 287 -10.14 -15.26 14.89
N LEU A 288 -8.97 -15.66 15.39
CA LEU A 288 -8.55 -17.05 15.45
C LEU A 288 -9.39 -17.84 16.45
N GLU A 289 -9.73 -17.24 17.60
CA GLU A 289 -10.58 -17.86 18.63
C GLU A 289 -11.98 -18.15 18.08
N GLN A 290 -12.60 -17.22 17.36
CA GLN A 290 -13.88 -17.43 16.68
C GLN A 290 -13.81 -18.57 15.65
N ARG A 291 -12.63 -18.86 15.10
CA ARG A 291 -12.39 -19.98 14.17
C ARG A 291 -11.92 -21.26 14.85
N GLY A 292 -12.12 -21.37 16.15
CA GLY A 292 -11.83 -22.58 16.91
C GLY A 292 -10.36 -22.78 17.28
N VAL A 293 -9.51 -21.73 17.20
CA VAL A 293 -8.13 -21.76 17.67
C VAL A 293 -8.05 -21.08 19.04
N PRO A 294 -8.16 -21.82 20.16
CA PRO A 294 -8.22 -21.23 21.50
C PRO A 294 -6.89 -20.58 21.89
N PRO A 295 -6.86 -19.63 22.86
CA PRO A 295 -5.66 -18.89 23.26
C PRO A 295 -4.47 -19.79 23.63
N ALA A 296 -4.71 -20.94 24.25
CA ALA A 296 -3.68 -21.91 24.60
C ALA A 296 -2.96 -22.50 23.36
N ALA A 297 -3.70 -22.73 22.27
CA ALA A 297 -3.14 -23.15 20.99
C ALA A 297 -2.43 -21.99 20.30
N GLN A 298 -2.98 -20.78 20.36
CA GLN A 298 -2.39 -19.57 19.76
C GLN A 298 -1.00 -19.25 20.31
N ARG A 299 -0.71 -19.54 21.60
CA ARG A 299 0.61 -19.34 22.22
C ARG A 299 1.72 -20.15 21.58
N ARG A 300 1.38 -21.21 20.83
CA ARG A 300 2.34 -22.08 20.13
C ARG A 300 2.55 -21.68 18.67
N LEU A 301 1.76 -20.71 18.17
CA LEU A 301 1.84 -20.25 16.78
C LEU A 301 3.00 -19.27 16.63
N ASP A 302 3.83 -19.48 15.62
CA ASP A 302 4.70 -18.46 15.07
C ASP A 302 3.91 -17.69 14.00
N LEU A 303 3.03 -16.78 14.46
CA LEU A 303 2.23 -15.95 13.58
C LEU A 303 2.98 -14.65 13.29
N ARG A 304 3.14 -14.33 12.02
CA ARG A 304 3.94 -13.17 11.58
C ARG A 304 3.15 -12.22 10.70
N ALA A 305 3.37 -10.92 10.91
CA ALA A 305 2.95 -9.88 9.99
C ALA A 305 4.13 -9.45 9.12
N MET A 306 3.90 -9.29 7.81
CA MET A 306 4.83 -8.59 6.92
C MET A 306 4.57 -7.09 7.04
N VAL A 307 5.59 -6.36 7.48
CA VAL A 307 5.51 -4.92 7.75
C VAL A 307 6.54 -4.19 6.91
N PRO A 308 6.13 -3.40 5.91
CA PRO A 308 7.03 -2.50 5.20
C PRO A 308 7.53 -1.39 6.13
N VAL A 309 8.84 -1.19 6.21
CA VAL A 309 9.46 -0.13 6.99
C VAL A 309 10.43 0.67 6.14
N SER A 310 10.45 1.99 6.33
CA SER A 310 11.45 2.85 5.70
C SER A 310 12.78 2.73 6.46
N VAL A 311 13.85 2.37 5.75
CA VAL A 311 15.21 2.22 6.32
C VAL A 311 16.10 3.42 6.03
N ARG A 312 15.52 4.62 5.84
CA ARG A 312 16.30 5.84 5.62
C ARG A 312 16.95 6.34 6.91
N PRO A 313 18.26 6.67 6.89
CA PRO A 313 18.86 7.47 7.96
C PRO A 313 18.13 8.83 8.07
N SER A 314 18.02 9.35 9.27
CA SER A 314 17.36 10.65 9.53
C SER A 314 18.01 11.83 8.80
N THR A 315 19.25 11.68 8.34
CA THR A 315 20.04 12.67 7.58
C THR A 315 19.69 12.76 6.10
N GLU A 316 18.98 11.79 5.53
CA GLU A 316 18.61 11.74 4.11
C GLU A 316 17.13 12.07 3.83
N ARG A 317 16.46 12.76 4.75
CA ARG A 317 15.07 13.20 4.52
C ARG A 317 15.03 14.24 3.40
N GLY A 318 14.47 13.85 2.25
CA GLY A 318 14.31 14.74 1.08
C GLY A 318 15.01 14.27 -0.19
N THR A 319 15.82 13.22 -0.15
CA THR A 319 16.41 12.64 -1.38
C THR A 319 15.46 11.62 -2.02
N VAL A 320 15.46 11.58 -3.35
CA VAL A 320 14.62 10.71 -4.17
C VAL A 320 15.08 9.25 -4.04
N GLY A 321 14.16 8.31 -3.82
CA GLY A 321 14.41 6.86 -3.74
C GLY A 321 13.84 6.23 -2.44
N ASN A 322 12.84 5.35 -2.56
CA ASN A 322 12.23 4.64 -1.41
C ASN A 322 13.05 3.39 -1.07
N LYS A 323 13.90 3.46 -0.02
CA LYS A 323 14.51 2.26 0.56
C LYS A 323 13.52 1.66 1.56
N ILE A 324 12.71 0.69 1.12
CA ILE A 324 11.75 -0.03 1.94
C ILE A 324 12.32 -1.41 2.25
N ALA A 325 12.38 -1.78 3.53
CA ALA A 325 12.63 -3.14 3.97
C ALA A 325 11.31 -3.80 4.39
N LEU A 326 11.19 -5.09 4.16
CA LEU A 326 10.05 -5.90 4.63
C LEU A 326 10.48 -6.66 5.88
N TRP A 327 9.85 -6.35 7.01
CA TRP A 327 10.07 -7.07 8.26
C TRP A 327 8.99 -8.13 8.47
N ALA A 328 9.40 -9.34 8.84
CA ALA A 328 8.52 -10.38 9.34
C ALA A 328 8.44 -10.25 10.87
N VAL A 329 7.41 -9.57 11.35
CA VAL A 329 7.20 -9.28 12.78
C VAL A 329 6.35 -10.39 13.38
N THR A 330 6.88 -11.13 14.35
CA THR A 330 6.09 -12.13 15.10
C THR A 330 5.07 -11.42 15.99
N LEU A 331 3.81 -11.84 15.89
CA LEU A 331 2.68 -11.32 16.66
C LEU A 331 2.30 -12.29 17.77
N PRO A 332 2.37 -11.89 19.05
CA PRO A 332 2.05 -12.75 20.19
C PRO A 332 0.52 -12.89 20.37
N VAL A 333 -0.18 -13.52 19.42
CA VAL A 333 -1.66 -13.60 19.37
C VAL A 333 -2.28 -14.34 20.55
N GLY A 334 -1.54 -15.24 21.22
CA GLY A 334 -2.00 -15.93 22.43
C GLY A 334 -1.89 -15.10 23.73
N GLU A 335 -1.31 -13.88 23.67
CA GLU A 335 -1.21 -13.01 24.83
C GLU A 335 -2.50 -12.18 25.01
N GLN A 336 -3.23 -12.49 26.08
CA GLN A 336 -4.52 -11.86 26.36
C GLN A 336 -4.39 -10.50 27.05
N ASN A 337 -3.32 -10.30 27.85
CA ASN A 337 -3.11 -9.03 28.55
C ASN A 337 -2.61 -7.95 27.57
N PRO A 338 -3.33 -6.83 27.40
CA PRO A 338 -2.96 -5.79 26.43
C PRO A 338 -1.58 -5.17 26.68
N ARG A 339 -1.19 -4.98 27.95
CA ARG A 339 0.15 -4.41 28.30
C ARG A 339 1.27 -5.38 27.95
N HIS A 340 1.13 -6.66 28.28
CA HIS A 340 2.12 -7.68 27.94
C HIS A 340 2.21 -7.89 26.43
N ARG A 341 1.07 -7.83 25.74
CA ARG A 341 1.00 -7.92 24.28
C ARG A 341 1.79 -6.79 23.60
N LEU A 342 1.62 -5.53 24.05
CA LEU A 342 2.40 -4.39 23.54
C LEU A 342 3.89 -4.53 23.85
N SER A 343 4.24 -4.94 25.10
CA SER A 343 5.65 -5.15 25.48
C SER A 343 6.31 -6.21 24.60
N ALA A 344 5.65 -7.35 24.36
CA ALA A 344 6.17 -8.42 23.52
C ALA A 344 6.33 -8.00 22.05
N VAL A 345 5.37 -7.24 21.49
CA VAL A 345 5.50 -6.64 20.15
C VAL A 345 6.70 -5.72 20.08
N ARG A 346 6.88 -4.86 21.08
CA ARG A 346 8.00 -3.91 21.16
C ARG A 346 9.35 -4.62 21.20
N GLU A 347 9.49 -5.66 21.99
CA GLU A 347 10.73 -6.47 22.04
C GLU A 347 11.09 -7.08 20.68
N VAL A 348 10.08 -7.55 19.91
CA VAL A 348 10.29 -8.07 18.57
C VAL A 348 10.74 -6.97 17.62
N THR A 349 10.08 -5.81 17.62
CA THR A 349 10.41 -4.71 16.71
C THR A 349 11.77 -4.07 17.04
N GLU A 350 12.14 -3.97 18.31
CA GLU A 350 13.45 -3.47 18.75
C GLU A 350 14.58 -4.42 18.28
N ARG A 351 14.38 -5.74 18.42
CA ARG A 351 15.34 -6.74 17.88
C ARG A 351 15.49 -6.63 16.37
N LEU A 352 14.40 -6.43 15.63
CA LEU A 352 14.45 -6.27 14.18
C LEU A 352 15.15 -4.97 13.76
N LYS A 353 14.97 -3.88 14.50
CA LYS A 353 15.70 -2.61 14.27
C LYS A 353 17.21 -2.74 14.44
N SER A 354 17.65 -3.56 15.39
CA SER A 354 19.07 -3.83 15.65
C SER A 354 19.68 -4.89 14.71
N SER A 355 18.84 -5.65 13.99
CA SER A 355 19.28 -6.69 13.05
C SER A 355 19.73 -6.12 11.71
N ARG A 356 20.60 -6.85 10.99
CA ARG A 356 21.06 -6.51 9.63
C ARG A 356 20.07 -6.92 8.52
N GLN A 357 18.86 -7.40 8.85
CA GLN A 357 17.87 -7.87 7.86
C GLN A 357 17.46 -6.78 6.85
N ALA A 358 17.43 -5.53 7.29
CA ALA A 358 17.15 -4.39 6.39
C ALA A 358 18.22 -4.22 5.30
N LEU A 359 19.49 -4.47 5.63
CA LEU A 359 20.62 -4.45 4.67
C LEU A 359 20.53 -5.62 3.69
N GLY A 360 20.16 -6.82 4.16
CA GLY A 360 20.05 -8.01 3.32
C GLY A 360 18.96 -7.90 2.25
N ALA A 361 17.83 -7.27 2.57
CA ALA A 361 16.75 -6.99 1.60
C ALA A 361 17.19 -5.99 0.51
N ALA A 362 17.96 -4.95 0.87
CA ALA A 362 18.53 -4.00 -0.09
C ALA A 362 19.56 -4.67 -1.01
N VAL A 363 20.37 -5.61 -0.49
CA VAL A 363 21.31 -6.40 -1.29
C VAL A 363 20.58 -7.31 -2.27
N LEU A 364 19.53 -7.99 -1.85
CA LEU A 364 18.69 -8.80 -2.75
C LEU A 364 18.12 -7.97 -3.90
N ALA A 365 17.65 -6.75 -3.62
CA ALA A 365 17.17 -5.85 -4.64
C ALA A 365 18.27 -5.42 -5.62
N SER A 366 19.48 -5.11 -5.14
CA SER A 366 20.60 -4.70 -6.01
C SER A 366 21.18 -5.86 -6.84
N VAL A 367 21.26 -7.07 -6.29
CA VAL A 367 21.69 -8.28 -7.02
C VAL A 367 20.67 -8.66 -8.10
N SER A 368 19.38 -8.38 -7.87
CA SER A 368 18.32 -8.68 -8.85
C SER A 368 18.44 -7.88 -10.15
N GLU A 369 19.08 -6.72 -10.13
CA GLU A 369 19.35 -5.92 -11.36
C GLU A 369 20.36 -6.61 -12.32
N TRP A 370 21.18 -7.54 -11.79
CA TRP A 370 22.23 -8.25 -12.54
C TRP A 370 21.83 -9.66 -12.95
N THR A 371 20.74 -10.22 -12.40
CA THR A 371 20.30 -11.59 -12.68
C THR A 371 19.35 -11.66 -13.87
N VAL A 372 19.32 -12.84 -14.51
CA VAL A 372 18.36 -13.11 -15.58
C VAL A 372 16.95 -13.00 -15.00
N PRO A 373 16.04 -12.17 -15.58
CA PRO A 373 14.71 -11.91 -15.04
C PRO A 373 13.90 -13.17 -14.69
N THR A 374 14.08 -14.24 -15.45
CA THR A 374 13.43 -15.55 -15.24
C THR A 374 13.82 -16.20 -13.90
N LEU A 375 15.09 -16.08 -13.49
CA LEU A 375 15.56 -16.65 -12.23
C LEU A 375 14.96 -15.91 -11.02
N LEU A 376 14.83 -14.59 -11.12
CA LEU A 376 14.22 -13.81 -10.05
C LEU A 376 12.71 -14.12 -9.93
N THR A 377 11.99 -14.25 -11.03
CA THR A 377 10.56 -14.63 -11.01
C THR A 377 10.38 -16.00 -10.37
N VAL A 378 11.25 -16.97 -10.69
CA VAL A 378 11.23 -18.29 -10.06
C VAL A 378 11.56 -18.20 -8.57
N ALA A 379 12.61 -17.45 -8.20
CA ALA A 379 13.00 -17.26 -6.80
C ALA A 379 11.89 -16.56 -6.00
N THR A 380 11.25 -15.55 -6.57
CA THR A 380 10.12 -14.84 -5.95
C THR A 380 8.91 -15.78 -5.77
N ARG A 381 8.54 -16.56 -6.80
CA ARG A 381 7.48 -17.58 -6.68
C ARG A 381 7.82 -18.65 -5.64
N MET A 382 9.08 -19.08 -5.54
CA MET A 382 9.52 -19.99 -4.49
C MET A 382 9.46 -19.35 -3.11
N ALA A 383 9.89 -18.09 -2.95
CA ALA A 383 9.81 -17.36 -1.69
C ALA A 383 8.36 -17.22 -1.19
N TYR A 384 7.41 -17.03 -2.09
CA TYR A 384 5.98 -17.01 -1.73
C TYR A 384 5.43 -18.38 -1.34
N ARG A 385 6.04 -19.48 -1.78
CA ARG A 385 5.69 -20.84 -1.29
C ARG A 385 6.17 -21.09 0.13
N PHE A 386 7.25 -20.42 0.55
CA PHE A 386 7.67 -20.40 1.95
C PHE A 386 6.86 -19.30 2.66
N ARG A 387 5.88 -19.68 3.41
CA ARG A 387 4.99 -18.79 4.17
C ARG A 387 5.81 -17.92 5.14
N ALA A 388 6.39 -16.82 4.63
CA ALA A 388 7.22 -15.92 5.43
C ALA A 388 6.39 -15.15 6.48
N ALA A 389 5.12 -14.90 6.17
CA ALA A 389 4.17 -14.22 7.05
C ALA A 389 2.75 -14.76 6.86
N ASN A 390 1.84 -14.38 7.74
CA ASN A 390 0.44 -14.77 7.72
C ASN A 390 -0.48 -13.68 7.17
N LEU A 391 -0.07 -12.42 7.30
CA LEU A 391 -0.80 -11.24 6.82
C LEU A 391 0.17 -10.10 6.55
N VAL A 392 -0.32 -9.08 5.84
CA VAL A 392 0.41 -7.82 5.62
C VAL A 392 -0.19 -6.73 6.49
N VAL A 393 0.66 -5.96 7.15
CA VAL A 393 0.26 -4.75 7.89
C VAL A 393 1.14 -3.60 7.44
N THR A 394 0.57 -2.62 6.74
CA THR A 394 1.28 -1.42 6.32
C THR A 394 0.74 -0.19 7.03
N ASN A 395 1.62 0.67 7.49
CA ASN A 395 1.27 1.93 8.15
C ASN A 395 2.02 3.08 7.47
N VAL A 396 1.26 3.92 6.76
CA VAL A 396 1.79 5.05 6.00
C VAL A 396 1.44 6.35 6.71
N PRO A 397 2.42 7.15 7.13
CA PRO A 397 2.15 8.46 7.69
C PRO A 397 1.69 9.43 6.60
N GLY A 398 0.59 10.12 6.84
CA GLY A 398 0.06 11.16 5.99
C GLY A 398 0.00 12.53 6.69
N PRO A 399 -0.43 13.59 5.98
CA PRO A 399 -0.48 14.95 6.50
C PRO A 399 -1.50 15.08 7.64
N GLN A 400 -1.12 15.86 8.65
CA GLN A 400 -1.96 16.14 9.82
C GLN A 400 -2.67 17.48 9.71
N LEU A 401 -3.04 17.86 8.50
CA LEU A 401 -3.79 19.06 8.14
C LEU A 401 -4.84 18.70 7.11
N PRO A 402 -5.97 19.41 7.06
CA PRO A 402 -7.02 19.13 6.09
C PRO A 402 -6.53 19.35 4.65
N LEU A 403 -6.95 18.47 3.76
CA LEU A 403 -6.69 18.55 2.33
C LEU A 403 -8.01 18.74 1.58
N HIS A 404 -7.94 19.42 0.43
CA HIS A 404 -9.10 19.77 -0.37
C HIS A 404 -8.90 19.35 -1.84
N LEU A 405 -9.99 18.94 -2.48
CA LEU A 405 -10.09 18.74 -3.91
C LEU A 405 -11.05 19.79 -4.47
N LEU A 406 -10.56 20.79 -5.21
CA LEU A 406 -11.40 21.86 -5.78
C LEU A 406 -12.34 22.51 -4.74
N GLY A 407 -11.87 22.74 -3.54
CA GLY A 407 -12.62 23.28 -2.42
C GLY A 407 -13.31 22.22 -1.54
N ALA A 408 -13.55 21.01 -2.04
CA ALA A 408 -14.16 19.93 -1.27
C ALA A 408 -13.18 19.35 -0.25
N ARG A 409 -13.48 19.45 1.04
CA ARG A 409 -12.63 18.94 2.13
C ARG A 409 -12.62 17.43 2.13
N MET A 410 -11.46 16.83 2.23
CA MET A 410 -11.30 15.39 2.46
C MET A 410 -11.57 15.08 3.94
N LEU A 411 -12.50 14.16 4.19
CA LEU A 411 -12.93 13.74 5.52
C LEU A 411 -12.20 12.49 6.01
N ALA A 412 -11.88 11.58 5.09
CA ALA A 412 -11.23 10.32 5.37
C ALA A 412 -10.51 9.76 4.14
N SER A 413 -9.49 8.93 4.37
CA SER A 413 -8.79 8.18 3.31
C SER A 413 -8.50 6.76 3.80
N TYR A 414 -9.19 5.77 3.25
CA TYR A 414 -9.06 4.36 3.59
C TYR A 414 -8.22 3.63 2.54
N PRO A 415 -6.96 3.30 2.87
CA PRO A 415 -6.07 2.63 1.93
C PRO A 415 -6.49 1.17 1.70
N MET A 416 -6.24 0.68 0.49
CA MET A 416 -6.47 -0.71 0.09
C MET A 416 -5.18 -1.29 -0.47
N LEU A 417 -4.80 -2.46 0.01
CA LEU A 417 -3.63 -3.19 -0.45
C LEU A 417 -4.03 -4.46 -1.23
N ASN A 418 -3.12 -4.95 -2.05
CA ASN A 418 -3.26 -6.26 -2.68
C ASN A 418 -3.05 -7.39 -1.67
N LEU A 419 -3.79 -8.49 -1.83
CA LEU A 419 -3.52 -9.72 -1.10
C LEU A 419 -2.38 -10.48 -1.79
N LEU A 420 -1.43 -10.95 -1.00
CA LEU A 420 -0.34 -11.79 -1.47
C LEU A 420 -0.78 -13.26 -1.53
N MET A 421 0.03 -14.10 -2.18
CA MET A 421 -0.20 -15.55 -2.22
C MET A 421 -0.28 -16.10 -0.79
N ASN A 422 -1.25 -16.98 -0.56
CA ASN A 422 -1.52 -17.56 0.77
C ASN A 422 -1.88 -16.55 1.88
N HIS A 423 -2.38 -15.37 1.52
CA HIS A 423 -2.86 -14.37 2.50
C HIS A 423 -4.31 -14.04 2.20
N SER A 424 -5.20 -14.40 3.12
CA SER A 424 -6.63 -14.09 2.99
C SER A 424 -7.02 -12.73 3.55
N LEU A 425 -6.10 -12.06 4.27
CA LEU A 425 -6.34 -10.80 4.96
C LEU A 425 -5.11 -9.89 4.87
N GLY A 426 -5.33 -8.60 4.68
CA GLY A 426 -4.31 -7.57 4.73
C GLY A 426 -4.87 -6.27 5.30
N ILE A 427 -4.03 -5.52 6.01
CA ILE A 427 -4.40 -4.31 6.73
C ILE A 427 -3.49 -3.17 6.26
N ALA A 428 -4.11 -2.08 5.80
CA ALA A 428 -3.40 -0.87 5.45
C ALA A 428 -3.91 0.29 6.31
N ILE A 429 -3.01 1.12 6.81
CA ILE A 429 -3.32 2.23 7.69
C ILE A 429 -2.72 3.50 7.11
N PHE A 430 -3.49 4.56 7.13
CA PHE A 430 -3.06 5.89 6.73
C PHE A 430 -3.42 6.90 7.81
N SER A 431 -2.44 7.67 8.29
CA SER A 431 -2.71 8.74 9.26
C SER A 431 -3.05 10.04 8.53
N TYR A 432 -4.19 10.63 8.84
CA TYR A 432 -4.65 11.86 8.21
C TYR A 432 -5.51 12.67 9.18
N ASP A 433 -5.27 13.98 9.25
CA ASP A 433 -6.08 14.98 10.00
C ASP A 433 -6.46 14.50 11.42
N GLY A 434 -5.46 14.04 12.18
CA GLY A 434 -5.63 13.61 13.57
C GLY A 434 -6.22 12.20 13.76
N LYS A 435 -6.41 11.42 12.69
CA LYS A 435 -6.94 10.06 12.74
C LYS A 435 -6.02 9.05 12.08
N LEU A 436 -6.16 7.80 12.50
CA LEU A 436 -5.67 6.62 11.78
C LEU A 436 -6.83 5.99 11.04
N HIS A 437 -6.78 5.99 9.72
CA HIS A 437 -7.76 5.36 8.84
C HIS A 437 -7.27 3.96 8.50
N TRP A 438 -8.03 2.97 8.91
CA TRP A 438 -7.73 1.56 8.73
C TRP A 438 -8.54 1.01 7.56
N GLY A 439 -7.88 0.56 6.52
CA GLY A 439 -8.48 -0.22 5.45
C GLY A 439 -8.11 -1.69 5.61
N VAL A 440 -9.11 -2.56 5.62
CA VAL A 440 -8.93 -4.00 5.76
C VAL A 440 -9.43 -4.67 4.49
N MET A 441 -8.52 -5.31 3.78
CA MET A 441 -8.80 -6.05 2.55
C MET A 441 -8.80 -7.54 2.86
N ALA A 442 -9.80 -8.26 2.38
CA ALA A 442 -9.88 -9.70 2.55
C ALA A 442 -10.39 -10.41 1.30
N ASP A 443 -10.12 -11.70 1.25
CA ASP A 443 -10.76 -12.59 0.28
C ASP A 443 -12.26 -12.72 0.59
N TRP A 444 -13.07 -12.77 -0.47
CA TRP A 444 -14.53 -12.77 -0.35
C TRP A 444 -15.09 -13.99 0.36
N ASP A 445 -14.57 -15.17 0.08
CA ASP A 445 -15.08 -16.45 0.58
C ASP A 445 -14.38 -16.89 1.87
N LEU A 446 -13.08 -16.58 1.99
CA LEU A 446 -12.28 -17.00 3.14
C LEU A 446 -12.54 -16.16 4.40
N VAL A 447 -12.98 -14.90 4.23
CA VAL A 447 -13.27 -14.00 5.35
C VAL A 447 -14.65 -13.33 5.15
N PRO A 448 -15.74 -14.12 5.21
CA PRO A 448 -17.10 -13.58 5.06
C PRO A 448 -17.50 -12.63 6.20
N ASP A 449 -16.89 -12.77 7.35
CA ASP A 449 -17.05 -12.04 8.61
C ASP A 449 -16.03 -10.89 8.78
N LEU A 450 -15.60 -10.26 7.69
CA LEU A 450 -14.62 -9.16 7.73
C LEU A 450 -15.07 -8.01 8.63
N HIS A 451 -16.37 -7.73 8.71
CA HIS A 451 -16.90 -6.69 9.58
C HIS A 451 -16.64 -6.98 11.06
N ASP A 452 -16.78 -8.23 11.49
CA ASP A 452 -16.49 -8.64 12.87
C ASP A 452 -14.99 -8.47 13.17
N PHE A 453 -14.12 -8.77 12.21
CA PHE A 453 -12.69 -8.51 12.34
C PHE A 453 -12.38 -7.02 12.56
N VAL A 454 -13.05 -6.11 11.85
CA VAL A 454 -12.92 -4.66 12.07
C VAL A 454 -13.39 -4.28 13.48
N GLY A 455 -14.49 -4.86 13.96
CA GLY A 455 -14.95 -4.72 15.35
C GLY A 455 -13.92 -5.21 16.38
N HIS A 456 -13.15 -6.26 16.05
CA HIS A 456 -12.06 -6.73 16.91
C HIS A 456 -10.90 -5.76 16.97
N LEU A 457 -10.58 -5.02 15.88
CA LEU A 457 -9.58 -3.95 15.91
C LEU A 457 -9.99 -2.84 16.88
N GLU A 458 -11.24 -2.41 16.82
CA GLU A 458 -11.78 -1.39 17.73
C GLU A 458 -11.80 -1.86 19.18
N THR A 459 -12.17 -3.13 19.40
CA THR A 459 -12.17 -3.74 20.75
C THR A 459 -10.76 -3.82 21.29
N SER A 460 -9.79 -4.30 20.49
CA SER A 460 -8.40 -4.38 20.91
C SER A 460 -7.79 -2.99 21.21
N PHE A 461 -8.20 -1.96 20.47
CA PHE A 461 -7.81 -0.59 20.76
C PHE A 461 -8.37 -0.10 22.09
N ARG A 462 -9.67 -0.33 22.37
CA ARG A 462 -10.31 0.07 23.62
C ARG A 462 -9.66 -0.59 24.84
N GLU A 463 -9.39 -1.88 24.76
CA GLU A 463 -8.70 -2.62 25.84
C GLU A 463 -7.29 -2.07 26.10
N LEU A 464 -6.56 -1.75 25.03
CA LEU A 464 -5.21 -1.21 25.18
C LEU A 464 -5.23 0.21 25.76
N ALA A 465 -6.22 1.04 25.39
CA ALA A 465 -6.43 2.37 25.95
C ALA A 465 -6.80 2.29 27.45
N GLU A 466 -7.72 1.40 27.81
CA GLU A 466 -8.09 1.14 29.20
C GLU A 466 -6.87 0.69 30.03
N ALA A 467 -6.13 -0.28 29.51
CA ALA A 467 -4.91 -0.75 30.16
C ALA A 467 -3.86 0.34 30.34
N ALA A 468 -3.80 1.32 29.45
CA ALA A 468 -2.93 2.49 29.55
C ALA A 468 -3.49 3.60 30.44
N GLY A 469 -4.75 3.52 30.90
CA GLY A 469 -5.44 4.61 31.61
C GLY A 469 -5.83 5.79 30.70
N VAL A 470 -5.86 5.59 29.38
CA VAL A 470 -6.18 6.62 28.40
C VAL A 470 -7.69 6.68 28.17
N LYS A 471 -8.30 7.84 28.41
CA LYS A 471 -9.74 8.05 28.17
C LYS A 471 -10.01 8.19 26.67
N LEU A 472 -10.95 7.40 26.15
CA LEU A 472 -11.48 7.53 24.80
C LEU A 472 -12.71 8.43 24.78
N ALA A 473 -12.92 9.16 23.68
CA ALA A 473 -14.16 9.86 23.46
C ALA A 473 -15.30 8.83 23.26
N PRO A 474 -16.54 9.12 23.73
CA PRO A 474 -17.65 8.20 23.50
C PRO A 474 -17.92 8.01 22.01
N PRO A 475 -18.40 6.81 21.61
CA PRO A 475 -18.75 6.53 20.22
C PRO A 475 -19.81 7.52 19.69
N ARG A 476 -19.74 7.81 18.39
CA ARG A 476 -20.61 8.81 17.73
C ARG A 476 -22.12 8.55 17.89
N SER A 477 -22.54 7.29 18.07
CA SER A 477 -23.94 6.90 18.34
C SER A 477 -24.47 7.49 19.65
N GLU A 478 -23.65 7.47 20.71
CA GLU A 478 -24.06 8.01 22.03
C GLU A 478 -24.07 9.54 22.09
N ARG A 479 -23.37 10.23 21.17
CA ARG A 479 -23.42 11.71 21.09
C ARG A 479 -24.72 12.24 20.50
N ARG A 480 -25.40 11.51 19.59
CA ARG A 480 -26.69 11.93 19.04
C ARG A 480 -27.83 11.78 20.05
N GLU A 481 -27.79 10.76 20.89
CA GLU A 481 -28.81 10.58 21.96
C GLU A 481 -28.63 11.58 23.11
N GLY A 482 -27.41 12.04 23.39
CA GLY A 482 -27.15 13.06 24.43
C GLY A 482 -27.46 14.50 24.02
N GLU A 483 -27.43 14.84 22.74
CA GLU A 483 -27.77 16.16 22.23
C GLU A 483 -29.30 16.34 22.03
N GLU A 484 -30.03 15.25 21.79
CA GLU A 484 -31.51 15.31 21.72
C GLU A 484 -32.22 15.27 23.10
N ALA A 485 -31.49 15.03 24.17
CA ALA A 485 -32.00 14.95 25.53
C ALA A 485 -32.06 16.30 26.31
N HIS A 486 -31.69 17.43 25.69
CA HIS A 486 -31.85 18.76 26.27
C HIS A 486 -32.73 19.66 25.38
N PRO A 487 -34.11 19.59 25.54
CA PRO A 487 -34.95 20.66 25.10
C PRO A 487 -35.06 21.68 26.23
N GLN A 488 -34.51 22.87 26.01
CA GLN A 488 -35.11 24.13 26.44
C GLN A 488 -34.57 25.28 25.63
#